data_735fa0fd205cc349d0fab2e156274825
#
_entry.id   735fa0fd205cc349d0fab2e156274825
#
_cell.length_a   1.000
_cell.length_b   1.000
_cell.length_c   1.000
_cell.angle_alpha   90.00
_cell.angle_beta   90.00
_cell.angle_gamma   90.00
#
_symmetry.space_group_name_H-M   'P 1'
#
loop_
_entity.id
_entity.type
_entity.pdbx_description
1 polymer ?
#
loop_
_entity_poly.entity_id
_entity_poly.type
_entity_poly.pdbx_seq_one_letter_code
_entity_poly.pdbx_strand_id
1 'polypeptide(L)' 'MSWTEERVDKLKELWGKGKTASQIAEIIGGISRNAVIGKAHRLSLSAKTKA' A
#
# COMPACT_ATOMS: atom_id res chain seq x y z
N MET A 1 5.38 3.09 -12.93
CA MET A 1 6.18 2.99 -11.71
C MET A 1 6.36 1.54 -11.32
N SER A 2 7.49 1.20 -10.74
CA SER A 2 7.77 -0.18 -10.36
C SER A 2 7.63 -0.37 -8.86
N TRP A 3 7.20 -1.55 -8.47
CA TRP A 3 7.13 -1.91 -7.07
C TRP A 3 8.46 -2.51 -6.64
N THR A 4 9.34 -1.65 -6.17
CA THR A 4 10.63 -2.12 -5.65
C THR A 4 10.43 -2.64 -4.23
N GLU A 5 11.46 -3.32 -3.73
CA GLU A 5 11.41 -3.83 -2.38
C GLU A 5 11.14 -2.72 -1.37
N GLU A 6 11.79 -1.58 -1.57
CA GLU A 6 11.61 -0.45 -0.68
C GLU A 6 10.17 0.02 -0.66
N ARG A 7 9.56 0.09 -1.83
CA ARG A 7 8.19 0.57 -1.92
C ARG A 7 7.23 -0.42 -1.32
N VAL A 8 7.49 -1.71 -1.52
CA VAL A 8 6.66 -2.74 -0.93
C VAL A 8 6.75 -2.69 0.59
N ASP A 9 7.93 -2.53 1.12
CA ASP A 9 8.11 -2.44 2.56
C ASP A 9 7.39 -1.23 3.12
N LYS A 10 7.49 -0.11 2.42
CA LYS A 10 6.82 1.11 2.85
C LYS A 10 5.31 0.91 2.86
N LEU A 11 4.79 0.27 1.84
CA LEU A 11 3.37 -0.01 1.77
C LEU A 11 2.92 -0.85 2.96
N LYS A 12 3.65 -1.91 3.24
CA LYS A 12 3.29 -2.78 4.35
C LYS A 12 3.31 -2.03 5.68
N GLU A 13 4.33 -1.21 5.87
CA GLU A 13 4.46 -0.45 7.10
C GLU A 13 3.30 0.52 7.27
N LEU A 14 3.01 1.27 6.23
CA LEU A 14 1.95 2.28 6.30
C LEU A 14 0.58 1.63 6.43
N TRP A 15 0.40 0.51 5.76
CA TRP A 15 -0.85 -0.22 5.86
C TRP A 15 -1.09 -0.69 7.28
N GLY A 16 -0.02 -1.16 7.91
CA GLY A 16 -0.11 -1.61 9.29
C GLY A 16 -0.39 -0.49 10.27
N LYS A 17 -0.04 0.73 9.90
CA LYS A 17 -0.29 1.89 10.74
C LYS A 17 -1.70 2.46 10.56
N GLY A 18 -2.48 1.86 9.68
CA GLY A 18 -3.84 2.33 9.46
C GLY A 18 -3.97 3.44 8.46
N LYS A 19 -2.94 3.71 7.68
CA LYS A 19 -3.03 4.75 6.65
C LYS A 19 -3.95 4.29 5.54
N THR A 20 -4.63 5.27 4.93
CA THR A 20 -5.49 4.95 3.80
C THR A 20 -4.66 4.77 2.54
N ALA A 21 -5.25 4.12 1.54
CA ALA A 21 -4.55 3.92 0.27
C ALA A 21 -4.17 5.26 -0.35
N SER A 22 -5.03 6.26 -0.22
CA SER A 22 -4.73 7.58 -0.75
C SER A 22 -3.51 8.19 -0.06
N GLN A 23 -3.45 8.07 1.25
CA GLN A 23 -2.32 8.60 1.99
C GLN A 23 -1.04 7.87 1.62
N ILE A 24 -1.12 6.56 1.49
CA ILE A 24 0.05 5.78 1.13
C ILE A 24 0.55 6.16 -0.25
N ALA A 25 -0.38 6.35 -1.20
CA ALA A 25 0.00 6.74 -2.55
C ALA A 25 0.73 8.08 -2.53
N GLU A 26 0.29 9.01 -1.68
CA GLU A 26 0.95 10.30 -1.57
C GLU A 26 2.32 10.19 -0.94
N ILE A 27 2.44 9.38 0.08
CA ILE A 27 3.70 9.23 0.79
C ILE A 27 4.75 8.57 -0.11
N ILE A 28 4.36 7.50 -0.78
CA ILE A 28 5.28 6.80 -1.66
C ILE A 28 5.57 7.65 -2.88
N GLY A 29 4.52 8.24 -3.45
CA GLY A 29 4.69 9.10 -4.61
C GLY A 29 4.80 8.31 -5.89
N GLY A 30 4.33 8.92 -6.98
CA GLY A 30 4.46 8.31 -8.30
C GLY A 30 3.52 7.15 -8.56
N ILE A 31 2.56 6.91 -7.69
CA ILE A 31 1.59 5.84 -7.90
C ILE A 31 0.21 6.36 -7.57
N SER A 32 -0.79 5.66 -8.08
CA SER A 32 -2.17 6.02 -7.82
C SER A 32 -2.71 5.21 -6.64
N ARG A 33 -3.83 5.69 -6.11
CA ARG A 33 -4.52 5.00 -5.05
C ARG A 33 -4.88 3.57 -5.47
N ASN A 34 -5.32 3.42 -6.72
CA ASN A 34 -5.70 2.10 -7.22
C ASN A 34 -4.52 1.15 -7.25
N ALA A 35 -3.35 1.67 -7.59
CA ALA A 35 -2.15 0.84 -7.62
C ALA A 35 -1.82 0.34 -6.21
N VAL A 36 -2.00 1.20 -5.22
CA VAL A 36 -1.76 0.80 -3.82
C VAL A 36 -2.73 -0.31 -3.42
N ILE A 37 -4.00 -0.12 -3.74
CA ILE A 37 -5.01 -1.11 -3.38
C ILE A 37 -4.72 -2.44 -4.06
N GLY A 38 -4.39 -2.39 -5.33
CA GLY A 38 -4.09 -3.61 -6.07
C GLY A 38 -2.90 -4.35 -5.49
N LYS A 39 -1.85 -3.60 -5.14
CA LYS A 39 -0.67 -4.24 -4.57
C LYS A 39 -0.97 -4.83 -3.20
N ALA A 40 -1.75 -4.10 -2.39
CA ALA A 40 -2.11 -4.59 -1.06
C ALA A 40 -2.87 -5.90 -1.17
N HIS A 41 -3.76 -6.00 -2.14
CA HIS A 41 -4.48 -7.24 -2.36
C HIS A 41 -3.54 -8.39 -2.68
N ARG A 42 -2.57 -8.14 -3.54
CA ARG A 42 -1.62 -9.19 -3.92
C ARG A 42 -0.77 -9.62 -2.74
N LEU A 43 -0.53 -8.70 -1.82
CA LEU A 43 0.24 -9.01 -0.63
C LEU A 43 -0.62 -9.48 0.53
N SER A 44 -1.90 -9.61 0.28
CA SER A 44 -2.87 -10.03 1.31
C SER A 44 -2.93 -9.06 2.47
N LEU A 45 -2.69 -7.79 2.21
CA LEU A 45 -2.73 -6.78 3.26
C LEU A 45 -4.13 -6.31 3.55
N SER A 46 -5.08 -6.65 2.71
CA SER A 46 -6.46 -6.23 2.92
C SER A 46 -7.04 -6.82 4.19
N ALA A 47 -6.30 -7.67 4.83
CA ALA A 47 -6.77 -8.32 6.04
C ALA A 47 -7.14 -7.33 7.13
N LYS A 48 -6.68 -6.12 7.00
CA LYS A 48 -7.08 -5.14 7.99
C LYS A 48 -8.59 -5.02 8.08
N THR A 49 -9.25 -5.44 7.06
CA THR A 49 -10.70 -5.38 7.07
C THR A 49 -11.31 -6.64 7.58
N LYS A 50 -10.59 -7.65 7.73
CA LYS A 50 -11.16 -8.77 8.03
C LYS A 50 -11.20 -9.08 9.10
N ALA A 51 -11.37 -9.21 9.13
CA ALA A 51 -11.27 -9.43 10.00
C ALA A 51 -11.43 -10.33 10.38
#